data_c7dee5cca6454d5c2304e228622241e9
#
_entry.id   c7dee5cca6454d5c2304e228622241e9
#
_cell.length_a   1.000
_cell.length_b   1.000
_cell.length_c   1.000
_cell.angle_alpha   90.00
_cell.angle_beta   90.00
_cell.angle_gamma   90.00
#
_symmetry.space_group_name_H-M   'P 1'
#
loop_
_entity.id
_entity.type
_entity.pdbx_description
1 polymer ?
#
loop_
_entity_poly.entity_id
_entity_poly.type
_entity_poly.pdbx_seq_one_letter_code
_entity_poly.pdbx_strand_id
1 'polypeptide(L)'
;QERARGITIFSKQAILTLPAQPDAEETALTLLDTPGHVDFSAEAERALQVLDYAVLVISGTDGVQAHTETLWKLLARYRVPTFIFVNKMDLPGADAAVRLRELRGRFGDGCVEFTTAPDPEARALCSEPLMEEVLADGQPKHDTQLMAIARRQVFPCFYGAALRLDGLDGLLH
;
A
#
# COMPACT_ATOMS: atom_id res chain seq x y z
N GLN A 1 20.80 -17.40 9.78
CA GLN A 1 19.82 -18.14 8.96
C GLN A 1 19.14 -17.23 7.93
N GLU A 2 18.69 -16.02 8.31
CA GLU A 2 18.06 -15.04 7.38
C GLU A 2 18.96 -14.72 6.19
N ARG A 3 20.23 -14.37 6.42
CA ARG A 3 21.18 -14.03 5.35
C ARG A 3 21.47 -15.18 4.37
N ALA A 4 21.39 -16.41 4.83
CA ALA A 4 21.66 -17.59 4.01
C ALA A 4 20.46 -17.97 3.11
N ARG A 5 19.25 -17.59 3.47
CA ARG A 5 18.02 -17.91 2.74
C ARG A 5 17.38 -16.72 2.03
N GLY A 6 17.84 -15.47 2.31
CA GLY A 6 17.28 -14.25 1.73
C GLY A 6 15.82 -13.96 2.13
N ILE A 7 15.36 -14.51 3.26
CA ILE A 7 14.00 -14.35 3.79
C ILE A 7 14.05 -13.80 5.21
N THR A 8 13.08 -12.96 5.56
CA THR A 8 12.87 -12.46 6.92
C THR A 8 12.17 -13.53 7.75
N ILE A 9 12.75 -13.91 8.89
CA ILE A 9 12.21 -14.93 9.81
C ILE A 9 11.51 -14.26 10.99
N PHE A 10 12.08 -13.18 11.52
CA PHE A 10 11.52 -12.42 12.63
C PHE A 10 11.19 -10.99 12.20
N SER A 11 10.12 -10.44 12.75
CA SER A 11 9.78 -9.03 12.54
C SER A 11 10.90 -8.13 13.01
N LYS A 12 11.33 -7.20 12.14
CA LYS A 12 12.34 -6.19 12.44
C LYS A 12 11.67 -4.84 12.60
N GLN A 13 12.19 -4.05 13.52
CA GLN A 13 11.68 -2.71 13.80
C GLN A 13 12.72 -1.67 13.42
N ALA A 14 12.28 -0.61 12.75
CA ALA A 14 13.05 0.60 12.53
C ALA A 14 12.21 1.82 12.91
N ILE A 15 12.83 2.80 13.56
CA ILE A 15 12.19 4.06 13.89
C ILE A 15 12.74 5.11 12.95
N LEU A 16 11.86 5.81 12.26
CA LEU A 16 12.16 6.89 11.35
C LEU A 16 11.45 8.15 11.85
N THR A 17 12.11 9.29 11.76
CA THR A 17 11.48 10.57 12.00
C THR A 17 11.27 11.27 10.67
N LEU A 18 10.01 11.52 10.32
CA LEU A 18 9.64 12.33 9.16
C LEU A 18 9.71 13.80 9.59
N PRO A 19 10.47 14.65 8.88
CA PRO A 19 10.57 16.05 9.20
C PRO A 19 9.22 16.76 9.10
N ALA A 20 9.04 17.78 9.92
CA ALA A 20 7.86 18.65 9.83
C ALA A 20 7.72 19.23 8.42
N GLN A 21 6.52 19.19 7.88
CA GLN A 21 6.14 19.84 6.64
C GLN A 21 5.33 21.11 6.95
N PRO A 22 5.09 22.02 5.98
CA PRO A 22 4.37 23.28 6.24
C PRO A 22 3.03 23.10 6.97
N ASP A 23 2.35 21.96 6.73
CA ASP A 23 1.02 21.66 7.26
C ASP A 23 1.00 20.42 8.18
N ALA A 24 2.16 19.86 8.54
CA ALA A 24 2.27 18.69 9.40
C ALA A 24 3.42 18.78 10.40
N GLU A 25 3.16 18.34 11.63
CA GLU A 25 4.18 18.25 12.68
C GLU A 25 5.19 17.12 12.39
N GLU A 26 6.34 17.19 13.06
CA GLU A 26 7.32 16.10 13.05
C GLU A 26 6.67 14.80 13.52
N THR A 27 6.74 13.76 12.69
CA THR A 27 6.07 12.49 12.96
C THR A 27 7.08 11.36 13.13
N ALA A 28 7.01 10.67 14.26
CA ALA A 28 7.78 9.44 14.48
C ALA A 28 7.04 8.23 13.84
N LEU A 29 7.67 7.61 12.85
CA LEU A 29 7.18 6.41 12.19
C LEU A 29 7.94 5.19 12.70
N THR A 30 7.22 4.21 13.21
CA THR A 30 7.77 2.89 13.56
C THR A 30 7.47 1.91 12.43
N LEU A 31 8.49 1.56 11.66
CA LEU A 31 8.39 0.58 10.58
C LEU A 31 8.58 -0.83 11.16
N LEU A 32 7.61 -1.71 10.93
CA LEU A 32 7.70 -3.14 11.25
C LEU A 32 7.85 -3.94 9.96
N ASP A 33 9.05 -4.48 9.69
CA ASP A 33 9.27 -5.41 8.59
C ASP A 33 8.77 -6.79 9.00
N THR A 34 7.71 -7.27 8.35
CA THR A 34 7.06 -8.54 8.68
C THR A 34 7.50 -9.65 7.72
N PRO A 35 7.66 -10.90 8.22
CA PRO A 35 7.97 -12.02 7.36
C PRO A 35 6.94 -12.20 6.25
N GLY A 36 7.41 -12.25 4.99
CA GLY A 36 6.56 -12.48 3.81
C GLY A 36 6.38 -13.95 3.42
N HIS A 37 6.95 -14.89 4.17
CA HIS A 37 6.89 -16.31 3.83
C HIS A 37 5.71 -17.01 4.54
N VAL A 38 5.05 -17.94 3.86
CA VAL A 38 3.87 -18.67 4.38
C VAL A 38 4.10 -19.38 5.71
N ASP A 39 5.33 -19.84 5.96
CA ASP A 39 5.70 -20.54 7.19
C ASP A 39 5.66 -19.64 8.44
N PHE A 40 5.63 -18.32 8.27
CA PHE A 40 5.65 -17.31 9.34
C PHE A 40 4.34 -16.51 9.45
N SER A 41 3.25 -17.07 8.95
CA SER A 41 1.94 -16.40 8.95
C SER A 41 1.43 -16.02 10.35
N ALA A 42 1.75 -16.82 11.38
CA ALA A 42 1.37 -16.52 12.76
C ALA A 42 2.11 -15.29 13.33
N GLU A 43 3.37 -15.05 12.93
CA GLU A 43 4.12 -13.87 13.32
C GLU A 43 3.63 -12.63 12.57
N ALA A 44 3.34 -12.77 11.28
CA ALA A 44 2.70 -11.72 10.50
C ALA A 44 1.34 -11.34 11.12
N GLU A 45 0.50 -12.30 11.51
CA GLU A 45 -0.80 -12.04 12.13
C GLU A 45 -0.67 -11.31 13.48
N ARG A 46 0.34 -11.61 14.29
CA ARG A 46 0.61 -10.87 15.53
C ARG A 46 1.01 -9.42 15.26
N ALA A 47 1.84 -9.19 14.24
CA ALA A 47 2.24 -7.84 13.85
C ALA A 47 1.03 -7.01 13.38
N LEU A 48 0.12 -7.61 12.60
CA LEU A 48 -1.08 -6.92 12.09
C LEU A 48 -1.98 -6.33 13.20
N GLN A 49 -1.96 -6.90 14.40
CA GLN A 49 -2.79 -6.42 15.53
C GLN A 49 -2.33 -5.08 16.11
N VAL A 50 -1.11 -4.65 15.83
CA VAL A 50 -0.52 -3.42 16.37
C VAL A 50 -0.22 -2.38 15.28
N LEU A 51 -0.58 -2.65 14.02
CA LEU A 51 -0.37 -1.74 12.91
C LEU A 51 -1.48 -0.68 12.85
N ASP A 52 -1.09 0.57 12.73
CA ASP A 52 -1.98 1.66 12.33
C ASP A 52 -2.26 1.63 10.83
N TYR A 53 -1.22 1.32 10.03
CA TYR A 53 -1.25 1.23 8.57
C TYR A 53 -0.38 0.08 8.09
N ALA A 54 -0.64 -0.40 6.88
CA ALA A 54 0.18 -1.41 6.23
C ALA A 54 0.58 -0.98 4.81
N VAL A 55 1.80 -1.31 4.40
CA VAL A 55 2.24 -1.27 3.02
C VAL A 55 2.38 -2.71 2.52
N LEU A 56 1.46 -3.13 1.64
CA LEU A 56 1.50 -4.44 1.01
C LEU A 56 2.39 -4.39 -0.22
N VAL A 57 3.55 -5.04 -0.16
CA VAL A 57 4.53 -5.05 -1.25
C VAL A 57 4.28 -6.22 -2.19
N ILE A 58 4.13 -5.94 -3.48
CA ILE A 58 3.83 -6.91 -4.54
C ILE A 58 4.89 -6.81 -5.62
N SER A 59 5.29 -7.94 -6.22
CA SER A 59 6.23 -7.97 -7.35
C SER A 59 5.55 -7.50 -8.64
N GLY A 60 6.15 -6.56 -9.35
CA GLY A 60 5.69 -6.09 -10.67
C GLY A 60 5.75 -7.16 -11.74
N THR A 61 6.67 -8.13 -11.62
CA THR A 61 6.80 -9.25 -12.57
C THR A 61 5.87 -10.41 -12.23
N ASP A 62 5.81 -10.81 -10.95
CA ASP A 62 5.10 -12.02 -10.52
C ASP A 62 3.62 -11.76 -10.19
N GLY A 63 3.28 -10.50 -9.85
CA GLY A 63 1.91 -10.10 -9.49
C GLY A 63 1.45 -10.62 -8.13
N VAL A 64 0.14 -10.78 -8.00
CA VAL A 64 -0.52 -11.23 -6.77
C VAL A 64 -0.37 -12.74 -6.60
N GLN A 65 0.31 -13.15 -5.54
CA GLN A 65 0.50 -14.56 -5.19
C GLN A 65 -0.49 -15.02 -4.10
N ALA A 66 -0.63 -16.32 -3.90
CA ALA A 66 -1.55 -16.90 -2.92
C ALA A 66 -1.30 -16.37 -1.49
N HIS A 67 -0.04 -16.17 -1.11
CA HIS A 67 0.31 -15.59 0.18
C HIS A 67 -0.14 -14.12 0.30
N THR A 68 -0.01 -13.34 -0.76
CA THR A 68 -0.49 -11.96 -0.81
C THR A 68 -2.01 -11.88 -0.57
N GLU A 69 -2.77 -12.81 -1.14
CA GLU A 69 -4.22 -12.89 -0.89
C GLU A 69 -4.54 -13.24 0.58
N THR A 70 -3.73 -14.09 1.19
CA THR A 70 -3.88 -14.43 2.61
C THR A 70 -3.64 -13.19 3.49
N LEU A 71 -2.56 -12.46 3.24
CA LEU A 71 -2.27 -11.21 3.94
C LEU A 71 -3.37 -10.15 3.72
N TRP A 72 -3.88 -10.04 2.49
CA TRP A 72 -4.99 -9.13 2.18
C TRP A 72 -6.24 -9.42 3.01
N LYS A 73 -6.61 -10.70 3.14
CA LYS A 73 -7.75 -11.14 3.97
C LYS A 73 -7.51 -10.84 5.45
N LEU A 74 -6.30 -11.03 5.94
CA LEU A 74 -5.93 -10.70 7.32
C LEU A 74 -5.98 -9.19 7.57
N LEU A 75 -5.43 -8.37 6.68
CA LEU A 75 -5.51 -6.91 6.73
C LEU A 75 -6.97 -6.42 6.74
N ALA A 76 -7.85 -7.06 5.97
CA ALA A 76 -9.28 -6.77 5.97
C ALA A 76 -9.94 -7.17 7.31
N ARG A 77 -9.61 -8.35 7.85
CA ARG A 77 -10.12 -8.84 9.13
C ARG A 77 -9.78 -7.91 10.29
N TYR A 78 -8.54 -7.42 10.33
CA TYR A 78 -8.06 -6.49 11.36
C TYR A 78 -8.36 -5.02 11.04
N ARG A 79 -9.01 -4.74 9.90
CA ARG A 79 -9.38 -3.40 9.42
C ARG A 79 -8.19 -2.44 9.31
N VAL A 80 -7.00 -2.96 9.00
CA VAL A 80 -5.79 -2.16 8.83
C VAL A 80 -5.85 -1.40 7.51
N PRO A 81 -5.84 -0.06 7.48
CA PRO A 81 -5.72 0.73 6.25
C PRO A 81 -4.47 0.31 5.48
N THR A 82 -4.60 0.14 4.16
CA THR A 82 -3.55 -0.54 3.40
C THR A 82 -3.18 0.27 2.16
N PHE A 83 -1.89 0.55 2.03
CA PHE A 83 -1.26 1.03 0.81
C PHE A 83 -0.66 -0.16 0.05
N ILE A 84 -0.59 -0.08 -1.26
CA ILE A 84 0.00 -1.12 -2.09
C ILE A 84 1.23 -0.55 -2.80
N PHE A 85 2.37 -1.20 -2.68
CA PHE A 85 3.58 -0.85 -3.41
C PHE A 85 3.96 -1.98 -4.37
N VAL A 86 3.84 -1.72 -5.67
CA VAL A 86 4.26 -2.64 -6.73
C VAL A 86 5.72 -2.40 -7.02
N ASN A 87 6.56 -3.29 -6.50
CA ASN A 87 8.01 -3.21 -6.55
C ASN A 87 8.58 -3.92 -7.79
N LYS A 88 9.86 -3.67 -8.11
CA LYS A 88 10.59 -4.26 -9.23
C LYS A 88 10.01 -3.87 -10.60
N MET A 89 9.50 -2.64 -10.72
CA MET A 89 8.97 -2.13 -11.98
C MET A 89 10.06 -1.87 -13.04
N ASP A 90 11.34 -1.90 -12.65
CA ASP A 90 12.50 -1.79 -13.51
C ASP A 90 12.86 -3.10 -14.25
N LEU A 91 12.22 -4.21 -13.89
CA LEU A 91 12.49 -5.51 -14.50
C LEU A 91 11.65 -5.73 -15.78
N PRO A 92 12.21 -6.46 -16.77
CA PRO A 92 11.47 -6.82 -17.97
C PRO A 92 10.19 -7.61 -17.64
N GLY A 93 9.07 -7.24 -18.27
CA GLY A 93 7.77 -7.87 -18.06
C GLY A 93 6.92 -7.23 -16.95
N ALA A 94 7.43 -6.25 -16.21
CA ALA A 94 6.64 -5.44 -15.31
C ALA A 94 5.82 -4.41 -16.12
N ASP A 95 4.51 -4.35 -15.84
CA ASP A 95 3.58 -3.43 -16.48
C ASP A 95 2.55 -2.93 -15.45
N ALA A 96 2.53 -1.63 -15.22
CA ALA A 96 1.69 -0.99 -14.21
C ALA A 96 0.19 -1.17 -14.52
N ALA A 97 -0.22 -1.04 -15.79
CA ALA A 97 -1.62 -1.18 -16.17
C ALA A 97 -2.12 -2.63 -16.02
N VAL A 98 -1.25 -3.61 -16.32
CA VAL A 98 -1.54 -5.03 -16.09
C VAL A 98 -1.68 -5.30 -14.60
N ARG A 99 -0.77 -4.79 -13.79
CA ARG A 99 -0.82 -4.97 -12.32
C ARG A 99 -2.04 -4.31 -11.71
N LEU A 100 -2.37 -3.09 -12.11
CA LEU A 100 -3.56 -2.41 -11.60
C LEU A 100 -4.86 -3.19 -11.91
N ARG A 101 -4.99 -3.71 -13.12
CA ARG A 101 -6.15 -4.55 -13.50
C ARG A 101 -6.21 -5.83 -12.65
N GLU A 102 -5.07 -6.48 -12.40
CA GLU A 102 -5.00 -7.65 -11.54
C GLU A 102 -5.39 -7.31 -10.10
N LEU A 103 -4.87 -6.21 -9.54
CA LEU A 103 -5.20 -5.74 -8.20
C LEU A 103 -6.70 -5.48 -8.06
N ARG A 104 -7.31 -4.78 -9.01
CA ARG A 104 -8.76 -4.54 -9.04
C ARG A 104 -9.56 -5.84 -9.11
N GLY A 105 -9.15 -6.78 -9.95
CA GLY A 105 -9.82 -8.07 -10.07
C GLY A 105 -9.74 -8.94 -8.81
N ARG A 106 -8.68 -8.81 -8.00
CA ARG A 106 -8.47 -9.64 -6.81
C ARG A 106 -8.83 -8.95 -5.50
N PHE A 107 -8.63 -7.63 -5.41
CA PHE A 107 -8.77 -6.87 -4.18
C PHE A 107 -9.91 -5.85 -4.21
N GLY A 108 -10.47 -5.61 -5.38
CA GLY A 108 -11.61 -4.73 -5.60
C GLY A 108 -11.25 -3.41 -6.28
N ASP A 109 -12.28 -2.73 -6.77
CA ASP A 109 -12.16 -1.49 -7.55
C ASP A 109 -11.55 -0.32 -6.77
N GLY A 110 -11.49 -0.43 -5.43
CA GLY A 110 -10.83 0.54 -4.56
C GLY A 110 -9.31 0.65 -4.75
N CYS A 111 -8.68 -0.27 -5.52
CA CYS A 111 -7.27 -0.14 -5.89
C CYS A 111 -7.11 0.96 -6.94
N VAL A 112 -6.45 2.06 -6.56
CA VAL A 112 -6.32 3.27 -7.40
C VAL A 112 -4.86 3.67 -7.48
N GLU A 113 -4.43 4.08 -8.67
CA GLU A 113 -3.07 4.57 -8.89
C GLU A 113 -2.83 5.94 -8.25
N PHE A 114 -1.67 6.10 -7.63
CA PHE A 114 -1.23 7.33 -6.96
C PHE A 114 0.18 7.79 -7.38
N THR A 115 0.87 7.06 -8.26
CA THR A 115 2.25 7.38 -8.68
C THR A 115 2.32 8.52 -9.68
N THR A 116 1.46 8.51 -10.69
CA THR A 116 1.36 9.55 -11.72
C THR A 116 0.12 10.38 -11.48
N ALA A 117 -0.14 11.43 -12.30
CA ALA A 117 -1.29 12.31 -12.11
C ALA A 117 -2.58 11.49 -11.89
N PRO A 118 -3.10 11.47 -10.69
CA PRO A 118 -4.20 10.57 -10.37
C PRO A 118 -5.48 11.06 -11.04
N ASP A 119 -6.20 10.12 -11.63
CA ASP A 119 -7.55 10.36 -12.10
C ASP A 119 -8.51 10.57 -10.91
N PRO A 120 -9.07 11.80 -10.72
CA PRO A 120 -9.97 12.07 -9.60
C PRO A 120 -11.21 11.18 -9.59
N GLU A 121 -11.75 10.86 -10.77
CA GLU A 121 -12.92 9.99 -10.89
C GLU A 121 -12.59 8.55 -10.45
N ALA A 122 -11.45 8.02 -10.87
CA ALA A 122 -11.02 6.69 -10.46
C ALA A 122 -10.83 6.57 -8.93
N ARG A 123 -10.40 7.67 -8.26
CA ARG A 123 -10.30 7.71 -6.79
C ARG A 123 -11.64 7.73 -6.10
N ALA A 124 -12.63 8.31 -6.74
CA ALA A 124 -13.95 8.53 -6.17
C ALA A 124 -14.91 7.34 -6.34
N LEU A 125 -14.64 6.42 -7.29
CA LEU A 125 -15.54 5.32 -7.66
C LEU A 125 -16.03 4.45 -6.50
N CYS A 126 -15.23 4.32 -5.45
CA CYS A 126 -15.54 3.45 -4.30
C CYS A 126 -15.98 4.20 -3.05
N SER A 127 -16.24 5.51 -3.17
CA SER A 127 -16.63 6.35 -2.04
C SER A 127 -17.61 7.43 -2.48
N GLU A 128 -18.87 7.32 -2.05
CA GLU A 128 -19.91 8.29 -2.37
C GLU A 128 -19.52 9.74 -2.00
N PRO A 129 -18.95 10.04 -0.81
CA PRO A 129 -18.51 11.38 -0.48
C PRO A 129 -17.41 11.93 -1.40
N LEU A 130 -16.47 11.07 -1.84
CA LEU A 130 -15.45 11.48 -2.81
C LEU A 130 -16.07 11.79 -4.17
N MET A 131 -17.04 10.98 -4.61
CA MET A 131 -17.72 11.20 -5.88
C MET A 131 -18.51 12.50 -5.89
N GLU A 132 -19.21 12.83 -4.80
CA GLU A 132 -19.91 14.09 -4.66
C GLU A 132 -18.96 15.29 -4.77
N GLU A 133 -17.79 15.23 -4.12
CA GLU A 133 -16.78 16.29 -4.19
C GLU A 133 -16.17 16.43 -5.60
N VAL A 134 -15.87 15.30 -6.26
CA VAL A 134 -15.35 15.32 -7.64
C VAL A 134 -16.37 15.90 -8.61
N LEU A 135 -17.65 15.56 -8.46
CA LEU A 135 -18.72 16.11 -9.30
C LEU A 135 -18.95 17.62 -9.05
N ALA A 136 -18.77 18.07 -7.82
CA ALA A 136 -18.98 19.49 -7.46
C ALA A 136 -17.75 20.36 -7.79
N ASP A 137 -16.56 19.91 -7.42
CA ASP A 137 -15.34 20.73 -7.39
C ASP A 137 -14.25 20.21 -8.38
N GLY A 138 -14.50 19.10 -9.08
CA GLY A 138 -13.55 18.47 -10.01
C GLY A 138 -12.41 17.71 -9.31
N GLN A 139 -12.29 17.80 -7.99
CA GLN A 139 -11.25 17.14 -7.20
C GLN A 139 -11.75 16.73 -5.83
N PRO A 140 -11.29 15.58 -5.30
CA PRO A 140 -11.61 15.18 -3.92
C PRO A 140 -10.82 16.02 -2.91
N LYS A 141 -11.44 16.34 -1.79
CA LYS A 141 -10.77 17.00 -0.67
C LYS A 141 -9.81 16.02 0.02
N HIS A 142 -8.71 16.55 0.51
CA HIS A 142 -7.67 15.76 1.18
C HIS A 142 -8.23 14.95 2.36
N ASP A 143 -8.99 15.59 3.25
CA ASP A 143 -9.55 14.92 4.44
C ASP A 143 -10.52 13.79 4.09
N THR A 144 -11.38 13.99 3.09
CA THR A 144 -12.31 12.97 2.63
C THR A 144 -11.57 11.77 2.03
N GLN A 145 -10.49 12.04 1.29
CA GLN A 145 -9.62 11.00 0.75
C GLN A 145 -8.93 10.20 1.86
N LEU A 146 -8.37 10.86 2.88
CA LEU A 146 -7.77 10.19 4.05
C LEU A 146 -8.79 9.31 4.77
N MET A 147 -10.03 9.80 4.94
CA MET A 147 -11.11 9.01 5.55
C MET A 147 -11.48 7.79 4.71
N ALA A 148 -11.51 7.89 3.39
CA ALA A 148 -11.79 6.76 2.51
C ALA A 148 -10.68 5.69 2.58
N ILE A 149 -9.41 6.10 2.68
CA ILE A 149 -8.27 5.20 2.91
C ILE A 149 -8.39 4.53 4.29
N ALA A 150 -8.64 5.31 5.34
CA ALA A 150 -8.79 4.80 6.71
C ALA A 150 -9.95 3.81 6.84
N ARG A 151 -11.03 4.00 6.09
CA ARG A 151 -12.19 3.09 6.03
C ARG A 151 -12.01 1.91 5.07
N ARG A 152 -10.84 1.79 4.44
CA ARG A 152 -10.55 0.75 3.46
C ARG A 152 -11.49 0.74 2.24
N GLN A 153 -11.93 1.90 1.81
CA GLN A 153 -12.68 2.11 0.58
C GLN A 153 -11.75 2.36 -0.61
N VAL A 154 -10.63 3.07 -0.34
CA VAL A 154 -9.59 3.36 -1.32
C VAL A 154 -8.27 2.76 -0.85
N PHE A 155 -7.55 2.11 -1.78
CA PHE A 155 -6.25 1.50 -1.56
C PHE A 155 -5.25 2.14 -2.53
N PRO A 156 -4.45 3.12 -2.06
CA PRO A 156 -3.46 3.77 -2.90
C PRO A 156 -2.42 2.78 -3.42
N CYS A 157 -2.23 2.74 -4.74
CA CYS A 157 -1.27 1.89 -5.41
C CYS A 157 -0.12 2.75 -5.95
N PHE A 158 1.10 2.42 -5.51
CA PHE A 158 2.33 3.04 -5.95
C PHE A 158 3.17 2.04 -6.72
N TYR A 159 3.94 2.53 -7.69
CA TYR A 159 4.78 1.71 -8.54
C TYR A 159 6.21 2.20 -8.48
N GLY A 160 7.17 1.28 -8.39
CA GLY A 160 8.56 1.68 -8.32
C GLY A 160 9.55 0.52 -8.29
N ALA A 161 10.81 0.87 -8.04
CA ALA A 161 11.92 -0.07 -7.88
C ALA A 161 12.69 0.30 -6.61
N ALA A 162 12.31 -0.28 -5.49
CA ALA A 162 12.83 0.08 -4.16
C ALA A 162 14.37 -0.03 -4.08
N LEU A 163 14.99 -0.96 -4.82
CA LEU A 163 16.45 -1.11 -4.86
C LEU A 163 17.15 0.12 -5.47
N ARG A 164 16.44 0.86 -6.33
CA ARG A 164 16.91 2.10 -6.98
C ARG A 164 16.35 3.35 -6.31
N LEU A 165 15.57 3.19 -5.24
CA LEU A 165 14.83 4.27 -4.56
C LEU A 165 13.77 4.94 -5.47
N ASP A 166 13.43 4.31 -6.59
CA ASP A 166 12.48 4.83 -7.55
C ASP A 166 11.04 4.61 -7.07
N GLY A 167 10.18 5.64 -7.16
CA GLY A 167 8.78 5.62 -6.73
C GLY A 167 8.54 5.66 -5.22
N LEU A 168 9.60 5.73 -4.38
CA LEU A 168 9.44 5.81 -2.93
C LEU A 168 9.00 7.20 -2.46
N ASP A 169 9.43 8.26 -3.14
CA ASP A 169 9.04 9.64 -2.79
C ASP A 169 7.52 9.81 -2.81
N GLY A 170 6.85 9.23 -3.82
CA GLY A 170 5.39 9.28 -3.91
C GLY A 170 4.65 8.51 -2.81
N LEU A 171 5.30 7.51 -2.19
CA LEU A 171 4.74 6.78 -1.05
C LEU A 171 4.93 7.53 0.27
N LEU A 172 5.97 8.37 0.38
CA LEU A 172 6.35 9.09 1.61
C LEU A 172 5.75 10.49 1.71
N HIS A 173 5.22 11.04 0.62
CA HIS A 173 4.54 12.33 0.50
C HIS A 173 3.05 12.15 0.26
#